data_3568899fd86e25de9aa52fa1c6e0e5e2
#
_entry.id   3568899fd86e25de9aa52fa1c6e0e5e2
#
_cell.length_a   1.000
_cell.length_b   1.000
_cell.length_c   1.000
_cell.angle_alpha   90.00
_cell.angle_beta   90.00
_cell.angle_gamma   90.00
#
_symmetry.space_group_name_H-M   'P 1'
#
loop_
_entity.id
_entity.type
_entity.pdbx_description
1 polymer ?
#
loop_
_entity_poly.entity_id
_entity_poly.type
_entity_poly.pdbx_seq_one_letter_code
_entity_poly.pdbx_strand_id
1 'polypeptide(L)'
;MVNKLKVVLQDGIKDCGICCLLSIIRFYGGEVSKEYLRELTHTTKEGVSLYNLLEGAKTIGFDAIGVTGKLEDIKVNNLPCIVHFIVNKNYKHFVVLYQINKKKQQVTLMDPAKGKQTLSFSEFKLLTTSNYLFLTPIKKIPKITKKKILIPLYVIY
;
A
#
# COMPACT_ATOMS: atom_id res chain seq x y z
N MET A 1 4.57 1.63 -21.92
CA MET A 1 5.00 0.45 -21.13
C MET A 1 3.88 0.07 -20.18
N VAL A 2 3.49 -1.18 -20.17
CA VAL A 2 2.56 -1.69 -19.14
C VAL A 2 3.31 -1.77 -17.83
N ASN A 3 2.88 -1.01 -16.82
CA ASN A 3 3.46 -1.10 -15.49
C ASN A 3 3.14 -2.46 -14.89
N LYS A 4 4.18 -3.12 -14.36
CA LYS A 4 4.06 -4.46 -13.79
C LYS A 4 3.94 -4.40 -12.27
N LEU A 5 3.27 -5.38 -11.70
CA LEU A 5 3.23 -5.64 -10.26
C LEU A 5 4.65 -5.60 -9.67
N LYS A 6 4.81 -4.86 -8.59
CA LYS A 6 6.09 -4.71 -7.87
C LYS A 6 6.02 -5.46 -6.53
N VAL A 7 6.81 -6.51 -6.41
CA VAL A 7 6.92 -7.26 -5.17
C VAL A 7 7.81 -6.50 -4.19
N VAL A 8 7.31 -6.28 -2.98
CA VAL A 8 8.06 -5.72 -1.85
C VAL A 8 7.78 -6.58 -0.63
N LEU A 9 8.79 -7.35 -0.23
CA LEU A 9 8.68 -8.22 0.94
C LEU A 9 8.95 -7.46 2.23
N GLN A 10 8.16 -7.76 3.25
CA GLN A 10 8.36 -7.19 4.59
C GLN A 10 9.59 -7.78 5.28
N ASP A 11 10.30 -6.96 6.06
CA ASP A 11 11.40 -7.40 6.90
C ASP A 11 10.89 -7.93 8.25
N GLY A 12 9.77 -7.40 8.71
CA GLY A 12 9.06 -7.81 9.91
C GLY A 12 7.55 -7.65 9.76
N ILE A 13 6.80 -8.27 10.65
CA ILE A 13 5.33 -8.33 10.60
C ILE A 13 4.64 -6.96 10.66
N LYS A 14 5.33 -5.93 11.13
CA LYS A 14 4.83 -4.55 11.27
C LYS A 14 4.95 -3.71 9.99
N ASP A 15 5.71 -4.20 9.02
CA ASP A 15 6.08 -3.47 7.82
C ASP A 15 5.10 -3.67 6.65
N CYS A 16 4.06 -4.47 6.81
CA CYS A 16 3.16 -4.79 5.68
C CYS A 16 2.58 -3.54 5.01
N GLY A 17 2.15 -2.55 5.78
CA GLY A 17 1.58 -1.31 5.25
C GLY A 17 2.57 -0.49 4.42
N ILE A 18 3.77 -0.25 4.94
CA ILE A 18 4.79 0.51 4.19
C ILE A 18 5.29 -0.24 2.96
N CYS A 19 5.35 -1.57 3.01
CA CYS A 19 5.69 -2.39 1.84
C CYS A 19 4.63 -2.29 0.75
N CYS A 20 3.35 -2.22 1.12
CA CYS A 20 2.26 -1.97 0.18
C CYS A 20 2.40 -0.58 -0.47
N LEU A 21 2.66 0.44 0.33
CA LEU A 21 2.87 1.80 -0.20
C LEU A 21 4.09 1.86 -1.12
N LEU A 22 5.20 1.23 -0.75
CA LEU A 22 6.41 1.17 -1.58
C LEU A 22 6.18 0.43 -2.90
N SER A 23 5.39 -0.65 -2.87
CA SER A 23 4.99 -1.38 -4.08
C SER A 23 4.28 -0.45 -5.09
N ILE A 24 3.33 0.35 -4.61
CA ILE A 24 2.60 1.31 -5.45
C ILE A 24 3.50 2.47 -5.90
N ILE A 25 4.37 2.99 -5.02
CA ILE A 25 5.37 4.00 -5.38
C ILE A 25 6.24 3.51 -6.54
N ARG A 26 6.75 2.28 -6.46
CA ARG A 26 7.57 1.66 -7.51
C ARG A 26 6.77 1.38 -8.78
N PHE A 27 5.50 1.02 -8.66
CA PHE A 27 4.61 0.84 -9.80
C PHE A 27 4.51 2.11 -10.65
N TYR A 28 4.49 3.27 -10.02
CA TYR A 28 4.48 4.57 -10.69
C TYR A 28 5.87 5.17 -10.93
N GLY A 29 6.92 4.35 -10.83
CA GLY A 29 8.28 4.75 -11.19
C GLY A 29 9.05 5.54 -10.12
N GLY A 30 8.49 5.68 -8.92
CA GLY A 30 9.17 6.27 -7.77
C GLY A 30 10.06 5.28 -7.03
N GLU A 31 10.83 5.77 -6.07
CA GLU A 31 11.64 4.97 -5.16
C GLU A 31 11.87 5.72 -3.85
N VAL A 32 11.66 5.05 -2.75
CA VAL A 32 11.97 5.58 -1.40
C VAL A 32 12.45 4.44 -0.52
N SER A 33 13.18 4.75 0.55
CA SER A 33 13.60 3.73 1.51
C SER A 33 12.44 3.34 2.45
N LYS A 34 12.47 2.12 2.96
CA LYS A 34 11.51 1.66 3.97
C LYS A 34 11.62 2.47 5.25
N GLU A 35 12.83 2.85 5.65
CA GLU A 35 13.10 3.69 6.82
C GLU A 35 12.38 5.04 6.70
N TYR A 36 12.49 5.68 5.53
CA TYR A 36 11.78 6.94 5.27
C TYR A 36 10.26 6.76 5.37
N LEU A 37 9.72 5.67 4.82
CA LEU A 37 8.28 5.40 4.91
C LEU A 37 7.83 5.11 6.34
N ARG A 38 8.64 4.39 7.15
CA ARG A 38 8.31 4.16 8.57
C ARG A 38 8.21 5.47 9.33
N GLU A 39 9.14 6.38 9.13
CA GLU A 39 9.12 7.70 9.74
C GLU A 39 7.92 8.51 9.25
N LEU A 40 7.70 8.57 7.94
CA LEU A 40 6.63 9.34 7.31
C LEU A 40 5.23 8.91 7.73
N THR A 41 5.03 7.61 7.89
CA THR A 41 3.72 7.02 8.25
C THR A 41 3.55 6.78 9.74
N HIS A 42 4.54 7.16 10.55
CA HIS A 42 4.53 6.89 11.99
C HIS A 42 4.31 5.41 12.32
N THR A 43 4.92 4.51 11.54
CA THR A 43 4.86 3.06 11.77
C THR A 43 5.51 2.72 13.11
N THR A 44 4.77 2.02 13.96
CA THR A 44 5.21 1.60 15.30
C THR A 44 5.40 0.09 15.38
N LYS A 45 5.65 -0.41 16.59
CA LYS A 45 5.71 -1.87 16.87
C LYS A 45 4.36 -2.57 16.63
N GLU A 46 3.26 -1.85 16.65
CA GLU A 46 1.92 -2.36 16.35
C GLU A 46 1.59 -2.27 14.85
N GLY A 47 2.48 -1.70 14.04
CA GLY A 47 2.30 -1.48 12.62
C GLY A 47 1.85 -0.06 12.30
N VAL A 48 1.05 0.09 11.25
CA VAL A 48 0.59 1.39 10.74
C VAL A 48 -0.93 1.35 10.51
N SER A 49 -1.60 2.46 10.79
CA SER A 49 -3.03 2.62 10.48
C SER A 49 -3.25 2.96 9.00
N LEU A 50 -4.43 2.65 8.48
CA LEU A 50 -4.83 3.05 7.14
C LEU A 50 -4.79 4.58 6.97
N TYR A 51 -5.17 5.33 8.01
CA TYR A 51 -5.10 6.79 8.03
C TYR A 51 -3.66 7.30 7.88
N ASN A 52 -2.72 6.73 8.59
CA ASN A 52 -1.32 7.12 8.50
C ASN A 52 -0.69 6.75 7.14
N LEU A 53 -1.10 5.63 6.54
CA LEU A 53 -0.73 5.30 5.16
C LEU A 53 -1.28 6.32 4.17
N LEU A 54 -2.53 6.74 4.35
CA LEU A 54 -3.19 7.76 3.53
C LEU A 54 -2.43 9.09 3.60
N GLU A 55 -2.11 9.57 4.79
CA GLU A 55 -1.38 10.82 4.98
C GLU A 55 0.06 10.74 4.43
N GLY A 56 0.73 9.62 4.62
CA GLY A 56 2.04 9.36 4.03
C GLY A 56 2.00 9.36 2.50
N ALA A 57 1.01 8.73 1.91
CA ALA A 57 0.81 8.72 0.46
C ALA A 57 0.57 10.12 -0.11
N LYS A 58 -0.21 10.95 0.56
CA LYS A 58 -0.41 12.37 0.17
C LYS A 58 0.90 13.14 0.16
N THR A 59 1.73 12.94 1.17
CA THR A 59 3.05 13.61 1.25
C THR A 59 3.96 13.19 0.10
N ILE A 60 3.89 11.92 -0.35
CA ILE A 60 4.67 11.41 -1.49
C ILE A 60 4.21 12.04 -2.83
N GLY A 61 2.92 12.32 -2.99
CA GLY A 61 2.38 12.93 -4.20
C GLY A 61 1.19 12.19 -4.80
N PHE A 62 0.48 11.43 -3.97
CA PHE A 62 -0.79 10.81 -4.34
C PHE A 62 -1.99 11.63 -3.85
N ASP A 63 -3.05 11.63 -4.64
CA ASP A 63 -4.38 11.80 -4.12
C ASP A 63 -4.79 10.47 -3.49
N ALA A 64 -5.08 10.48 -2.19
CA ALA A 64 -5.33 9.28 -1.42
C ALA A 64 -6.70 9.35 -0.74
N ILE A 65 -7.52 8.32 -0.97
CA ILE A 65 -8.89 8.23 -0.45
C ILE A 65 -9.09 6.86 0.18
N GLY A 66 -9.53 6.85 1.44
CA GLY A 66 -10.02 5.65 2.11
C GLY A 66 -11.48 5.39 1.72
N VAL A 67 -11.79 4.16 1.30
CA VAL A 67 -13.15 3.76 0.92
C VAL A 67 -13.52 2.43 1.55
N THR A 68 -14.81 2.24 1.79
CA THR A 68 -15.40 0.97 2.21
C THR A 68 -16.38 0.52 1.14
N GLY A 69 -16.27 -0.72 0.69
CA GLY A 69 -17.14 -1.23 -0.36
C GLY A 69 -16.87 -2.68 -0.73
N LYS A 70 -17.61 -3.17 -1.71
CA LYS A 70 -17.49 -4.54 -2.20
C LYS A 70 -16.41 -4.63 -3.29
N LEU A 71 -15.81 -5.82 -3.43
CA LEU A 71 -14.85 -6.09 -4.49
C LEU A 71 -15.41 -5.76 -5.89
N GLU A 72 -16.68 -6.07 -6.11
CA GLU A 72 -17.36 -5.87 -7.38
C GLU A 72 -17.53 -4.40 -7.78
N ASP A 73 -17.45 -3.49 -6.81
CA ASP A 73 -17.58 -2.04 -7.04
C ASP A 73 -16.25 -1.38 -7.41
N ILE A 74 -15.13 -2.10 -7.26
CA ILE A 74 -13.80 -1.57 -7.57
C ILE A 74 -13.59 -1.56 -9.08
N LYS A 75 -13.28 -0.39 -9.62
CA LYS A 75 -13.00 -0.18 -11.04
C LYS A 75 -11.52 -0.38 -11.35
N VAL A 76 -11.20 -0.72 -12.60
CA VAL A 76 -9.82 -0.91 -13.08
C VAL A 76 -8.95 0.31 -12.82
N ASN A 77 -9.48 1.53 -12.96
CA ASN A 77 -8.73 2.76 -12.71
C ASN A 77 -8.46 3.05 -11.22
N ASN A 78 -9.06 2.27 -10.30
CA ASN A 78 -8.72 2.33 -8.87
C ASN A 78 -7.51 1.44 -8.51
N LEU A 79 -7.04 0.62 -9.45
CA LEU A 79 -5.94 -0.31 -9.23
C LEU A 79 -4.58 0.27 -9.67
N PRO A 80 -3.49 -0.06 -9.01
CA PRO A 80 -3.42 -0.85 -7.78
C PRO A 80 -3.89 -0.06 -6.56
N CYS A 81 -4.47 -0.74 -5.58
CA CYS A 81 -4.91 -0.15 -4.33
C CYS A 81 -4.50 -1.00 -3.11
N ILE A 82 -4.40 -0.37 -1.96
CA ILE A 82 -4.12 -1.08 -0.70
C ILE A 82 -5.43 -1.60 -0.13
N VAL A 83 -5.41 -2.84 0.34
CA VAL A 83 -6.56 -3.53 0.94
C VAL A 83 -6.20 -3.97 2.36
N HIS A 84 -7.13 -3.78 3.28
CA HIS A 84 -6.99 -4.25 4.64
C HIS A 84 -7.60 -5.64 4.79
N PHE A 85 -6.78 -6.57 5.30
CA PHE A 85 -7.14 -7.96 5.60
C PHE A 85 -7.15 -8.22 7.10
N ILE A 86 -7.94 -9.19 7.53
CA ILE A 86 -7.78 -9.87 8.81
C ILE A 86 -7.44 -11.33 8.51
N VAL A 87 -6.28 -11.76 8.96
CA VAL A 87 -5.75 -13.10 8.77
C VAL A 87 -5.79 -13.83 10.11
N ASN A 88 -6.09 -15.12 10.10
CA ASN A 88 -6.13 -15.95 11.31
C ASN A 88 -6.97 -15.32 12.46
N LYS A 89 -8.12 -14.76 12.12
CA LYS A 89 -9.13 -14.14 12.99
C LYS A 89 -8.74 -12.79 13.62
N ASN A 90 -7.47 -12.54 13.92
CA ASN A 90 -7.05 -11.37 14.70
C ASN A 90 -5.88 -10.59 14.11
N TYR A 91 -5.18 -11.13 13.14
CA TYR A 91 -3.99 -10.49 12.57
C TYR A 91 -4.38 -9.51 11.48
N LYS A 92 -4.18 -8.22 11.76
CA LYS A 92 -4.38 -7.14 10.78
C LYS A 92 -3.22 -7.13 9.79
N HIS A 93 -3.53 -7.13 8.50
CA HIS A 93 -2.57 -7.20 7.44
C HIS A 93 -2.96 -6.30 6.27
N PHE A 94 -1.98 -5.80 5.53
CA PHE A 94 -2.19 -5.04 4.31
C PHE A 94 -1.62 -5.78 3.10
N VAL A 95 -2.35 -5.74 2.01
CA VAL A 95 -1.93 -6.26 0.70
C VAL A 95 -2.23 -5.22 -0.39
N VAL A 96 -1.63 -5.38 -1.56
CA VAL A 96 -1.94 -4.54 -2.73
C VAL A 96 -2.75 -5.35 -3.73
N LEU A 97 -3.94 -4.88 -4.05
CA LEU A 97 -4.77 -5.44 -5.11
C LEU A 97 -4.34 -4.84 -6.45
N TYR A 98 -3.83 -5.69 -7.34
CA TYR A 98 -3.31 -5.26 -8.65
C TYR A 98 -4.26 -5.54 -9.81
N GLN A 99 -4.97 -6.66 -9.77
CA GLN A 99 -5.87 -7.07 -10.86
C GLN A 99 -7.12 -7.77 -10.33
N ILE A 100 -8.22 -7.55 -11.02
CA ILE A 100 -9.49 -8.25 -10.81
C ILE A 100 -9.88 -8.91 -12.12
N ASN A 101 -9.92 -10.24 -12.14
CA ASN A 101 -10.37 -11.02 -13.29
C ASN A 101 -11.78 -11.53 -13.04
N LYS A 102 -12.77 -10.84 -13.58
CA LYS A 102 -14.20 -11.18 -13.39
C LYS A 102 -14.58 -12.50 -14.05
N LYS A 103 -13.97 -12.84 -15.19
CA LYS A 103 -14.25 -14.10 -15.90
C LYS A 103 -13.82 -15.32 -15.09
N LYS A 104 -12.62 -15.26 -14.52
CA LYS A 104 -12.06 -16.35 -13.70
C LYS A 104 -12.47 -16.26 -12.22
N GLN A 105 -13.17 -15.19 -11.80
CA GLN A 105 -13.50 -14.93 -10.40
C GLN A 105 -12.24 -14.98 -9.51
N GLN A 106 -11.18 -14.32 -9.95
CA GLN A 106 -9.88 -14.28 -9.29
C GLN A 106 -9.35 -12.86 -9.18
N VAL A 107 -8.54 -12.64 -8.16
CA VAL A 107 -7.74 -11.41 -7.98
C VAL A 107 -6.26 -11.74 -7.97
N THR A 108 -5.45 -10.82 -8.47
CA THR A 108 -3.99 -10.87 -8.32
C THR A 108 -3.57 -9.78 -7.36
N LEU A 109 -2.82 -10.16 -6.34
CA LEU A 109 -2.35 -9.23 -5.33
C LEU A 109 -0.87 -9.42 -5.01
N MET A 110 -0.28 -8.42 -4.41
CA MET A 110 1.02 -8.47 -3.78
C MET A 110 0.83 -8.51 -2.26
N ASP A 111 1.26 -9.60 -1.68
CA ASP A 111 1.29 -9.79 -0.23
C ASP A 111 2.72 -9.57 0.29
N PRO A 112 2.96 -8.60 1.15
CA PRO A 112 4.30 -8.37 1.70
C PRO A 112 4.92 -9.56 2.44
N ALA A 113 4.10 -10.48 2.92
CA ALA A 113 4.56 -11.71 3.58
C ALA A 113 4.87 -12.86 2.60
N LYS A 114 4.24 -12.87 1.41
CA LYS A 114 4.27 -14.03 0.50
C LYS A 114 4.70 -13.69 -0.93
N GLY A 115 4.68 -12.42 -1.32
CA GLY A 115 4.91 -11.99 -2.69
C GLY A 115 3.62 -11.98 -3.54
N LYS A 116 3.76 -12.23 -4.83
CA LYS A 116 2.60 -12.29 -5.75
C LYS A 116 1.71 -13.47 -5.42
N GLN A 117 0.41 -13.20 -5.26
CA GLN A 117 -0.62 -14.20 -4.96
C GLN A 117 -1.79 -14.07 -5.92
N THR A 118 -2.43 -15.20 -6.20
CA THR A 118 -3.72 -15.26 -6.86
C THR A 118 -4.73 -15.89 -5.92
N LEU A 119 -5.82 -15.19 -5.63
CA LEU A 119 -6.91 -15.68 -4.79
C LEU A 119 -8.20 -15.74 -5.60
N SER A 120 -9.08 -16.69 -5.26
CA SER A 120 -10.47 -16.63 -5.72
C SER A 120 -11.20 -15.45 -5.07
N PHE A 121 -12.31 -15.02 -5.66
CA PHE A 121 -13.17 -14.00 -5.03
C PHE A 121 -13.65 -14.45 -3.66
N SER A 122 -13.96 -15.73 -3.49
CA SER A 122 -14.39 -16.29 -2.21
C SER A 122 -13.31 -16.22 -1.15
N GLU A 123 -12.08 -16.59 -1.48
CA GLU A 123 -10.93 -16.47 -0.59
C GLU A 123 -10.65 -15.02 -0.20
N PHE A 124 -10.67 -14.11 -1.16
CA PHE A 124 -10.49 -12.68 -0.93
C PHE A 124 -11.56 -12.13 0.02
N LYS A 125 -12.82 -12.48 -0.21
CA LYS A 125 -13.96 -12.00 0.61
C LYS A 125 -13.89 -12.48 2.05
N LEU A 126 -13.31 -13.65 2.31
CA LEU A 126 -13.09 -14.14 3.67
C LEU A 126 -12.01 -13.36 4.44
N LEU A 127 -11.06 -12.76 3.74
CA LEU A 127 -9.93 -12.06 4.34
C LEU A 127 -10.14 -10.55 4.46
N THR A 128 -10.83 -9.94 3.49
CA THR A 128 -10.97 -8.49 3.43
C THR A 128 -11.91 -7.94 4.51
N THR A 129 -11.53 -6.79 5.08
CA THR A 129 -12.42 -5.96 5.90
C THR A 129 -13.31 -5.05 5.07
N SER A 130 -13.21 -5.10 3.74
CA SER A 130 -13.85 -4.18 2.79
C SER A 130 -13.37 -2.72 2.88
N ASN A 131 -12.23 -2.49 3.50
CA ASN A 131 -11.56 -1.19 3.57
C ASN A 131 -10.39 -1.15 2.60
N TYR A 132 -10.38 -0.10 1.77
CA TYR A 132 -9.40 0.12 0.70
C TYR A 132 -8.79 1.50 0.82
N LEU A 133 -7.57 1.64 0.32
CA LEU A 133 -6.93 2.92 0.11
C LEU A 133 -6.62 3.07 -1.39
N PHE A 134 -7.34 3.97 -2.04
CA PHE A 134 -7.13 4.31 -3.44
C PHE A 134 -6.07 5.39 -3.55
N LEU A 135 -5.09 5.18 -4.42
CA LEU A 135 -3.96 6.07 -4.63
C LEU A 135 -3.86 6.46 -6.10
N THR A 136 -4.01 7.73 -6.39
CA THR A 136 -3.86 8.28 -7.74
C THR A 136 -2.73 9.29 -7.74
N PRO A 137 -1.65 9.11 -8.55
CA PRO A 137 -0.59 10.11 -8.60
C PRO A 137 -1.12 11.44 -9.15
N ILE A 138 -0.85 12.54 -8.45
CA ILE A 138 -1.20 13.91 -8.88
C ILE A 138 -0.01 14.65 -9.50
N LYS A 139 1.17 14.05 -9.42
CA LYS A 139 2.43 14.51 -9.99
C LYS A 139 3.36 13.32 -10.19
N LYS A 140 4.49 13.53 -10.85
CA LYS A 140 5.53 12.51 -10.96
C LYS A 140 5.95 12.05 -9.56
N ILE A 141 5.87 10.75 -9.30
CA ILE A 141 6.25 10.19 -8.00
C ILE A 141 7.77 10.22 -7.84
N PRO A 142 8.30 10.77 -6.73
CA PRO A 142 9.72 11.05 -6.58
C PRO A 142 10.54 9.78 -6.38
N LYS A 143 11.84 9.88 -6.77
CA LYS A 143 12.89 8.95 -6.37
C LYS A 143 13.70 9.59 -5.26
N ILE A 144 13.49 9.14 -4.02
CA ILE A 144 14.19 9.64 -2.84
C ILE A 144 15.22 8.58 -2.44
N THR A 145 16.43 8.67 -3.00
CA THR A 145 17.50 7.67 -2.81
C THR A 145 18.44 7.96 -1.64
N LYS A 146 18.32 9.14 -1.05
CA LYS A 146 19.10 9.53 0.15
C LYS A 146 18.16 10.04 1.23
N LYS A 147 18.44 9.71 2.48
CA LYS A 147 17.82 10.35 3.64
C LYS A 147 17.96 11.87 3.48
N LYS A 148 16.93 12.57 3.03
CA LYS A 148 16.83 14.00 3.30
C LYS A 148 16.56 14.07 4.80
N ILE A 149 17.62 14.24 5.57
CA ILE A 149 17.50 14.68 6.94
C ILE A 149 16.91 16.08 6.83
N LEU A 150 15.62 16.20 6.99
CA LEU A 150 15.00 17.46 7.36
C LEU A 150 15.43 17.72 8.79
N ILE A 151 16.62 18.30 8.94
CA ILE A 151 16.97 18.92 10.20
C ILE A 151 16.08 20.15 10.26
N PRO A 152 15.13 20.21 11.21
CA PRO A 152 14.43 21.47 11.45
C PRO A 152 15.53 22.45 11.86
N LEU A 153 15.67 23.53 11.11
CA LEU A 153 16.44 24.67 11.51
C LEU A 153 15.74 25.26 12.75
N TYR A 154 16.11 24.80 13.93
CA TYR A 154 15.84 25.56 15.14
C TYR A 154 16.80 26.75 15.13
N VAL A 155 16.24 27.92 14.86
CA VAL A 155 16.96 29.16 15.16
C VAL A 155 17.09 29.24 16.68
N ILE A 156 18.28 29.02 17.17
CA ILE A 156 18.62 29.27 18.58
C ILE A 156 18.82 30.77 18.67
N TYR A 157 17.91 31.45 19.39
CA TYR A 157 18.11 32.81 19.85
C TYR A 157 19.00 32.82 21.10
#